data_80dd9c46138b2dc4efea2809d17833b9
#
_entry.id   80dd9c46138b2dc4efea2809d17833b9
#
_cell.length_a   1.000
_cell.length_b   1.000
_cell.length_c   1.000
_cell.angle_alpha   90.00
_cell.angle_beta   90.00
_cell.angle_gamma   90.00
#
_symmetry.space_group_name_H-M   'P 1'
#
loop_
_entity.id
_entity.type
_entity.pdbx_description
1 polymer ?
#
loop_
_entity_poly.entity_id
_entity_poly.type
_entity_poly.pdbx_seq_one_letter_code
_entity_poly.pdbx_strand_id
1 'polypeptide(L)'
;FDLRAGYHQVILHPRDAHKTTFITKRGSFQFDVLPFGLCNAPGTFQRLLDLVLAGMNYDVCLVYLDDIIIFSKDIESHFVRLECLFLRLRQAKLKLKPSKCHILQKQVLFLGHIVSEDGISTDPDKVEAVRGWPIPKCLKDVRSFVGLCSYYRRYVPDFALIAEPLHRLTKKNQKFVWDEACQSAFETLKNCLTNSPILAFPTDEGRFILDTDASDTGIGAVLSQEQDGEERVILYASRLCSQAERNYHVMRRELLSAV
;
A
#
# COMPACT_ATOMS: atom_id res chain seq x y z
N PHE A 1 1.92 -7.41 -14.31
CA PHE A 1 3.06 -7.34 -15.26
C PHE A 1 4.20 -6.61 -14.60
N ASP A 2 5.44 -7.06 -14.86
CA ASP A 2 6.69 -6.48 -14.32
C ASP A 2 7.59 -6.10 -15.50
N LEU A 3 8.21 -4.93 -15.44
CA LEU A 3 9.11 -4.43 -16.47
C LEU A 3 10.52 -4.99 -16.27
N ARG A 4 11.19 -5.35 -17.37
CA ARG A 4 12.55 -5.89 -17.33
C ARG A 4 13.56 -4.80 -16.95
N ALA A 5 14.02 -4.78 -15.70
CA ALA A 5 14.95 -3.77 -15.19
C ALA A 5 14.50 -2.34 -15.57
N GLY A 6 13.27 -1.96 -15.15
CA GLY A 6 12.54 -0.79 -15.64
C GLY A 6 13.39 0.47 -15.75
N TYR A 7 14.14 0.83 -14.70
CA TYR A 7 14.98 2.03 -14.71
C TYR A 7 16.05 2.01 -15.81
N HIS A 8 16.66 0.84 -16.09
CA HIS A 8 17.66 0.72 -17.18
C HIS A 8 17.07 0.89 -18.57
N GLN A 9 15.77 0.99 -18.73
CA GLN A 9 15.14 1.29 -20.02
C GLN A 9 15.01 2.79 -20.29
N VAL A 10 15.34 3.63 -19.32
CA VAL A 10 15.34 5.08 -19.44
C VAL A 10 16.74 5.57 -19.72
N ILE A 11 16.93 6.29 -20.82
CA ILE A 11 18.21 6.88 -21.20
C ILE A 11 18.47 8.10 -20.31
N LEU A 12 19.68 8.21 -19.76
CA LEU A 12 20.12 9.39 -19.03
C LEU A 12 20.42 10.53 -19.99
N HIS A 13 20.09 11.74 -19.59
CA HIS A 13 20.54 12.92 -20.33
C HIS A 13 22.08 13.02 -20.25
N PRO A 14 22.79 13.25 -21.38
CA PRO A 14 24.27 13.29 -21.39
C PRO A 14 24.90 14.25 -20.38
N ARG A 15 24.21 15.37 -20.06
CA ARG A 15 24.64 16.33 -19.02
C ARG A 15 24.62 15.76 -17.61
N ASP A 16 23.90 14.68 -17.36
CA ASP A 16 23.72 14.09 -16.03
C ASP A 16 24.47 12.76 -15.87
N ALA A 17 24.95 12.16 -16.95
CA ALA A 17 25.61 10.85 -16.93
C ALA A 17 26.84 10.84 -16.02
N HIS A 18 27.62 11.93 -15.97
CA HIS A 18 28.80 12.06 -15.12
C HIS A 18 28.49 11.96 -13.61
N LYS A 19 27.25 12.29 -13.19
CA LYS A 19 26.80 12.19 -11.79
C LYS A 19 26.67 10.74 -11.31
N THR A 20 26.64 9.79 -12.22
CA THR A 20 26.55 8.35 -11.96
C THR A 20 27.88 7.65 -11.99
N THR A 21 28.98 8.40 -12.09
CA THR A 21 30.34 7.87 -12.22
C THR A 21 30.72 7.03 -11.00
N PHE A 22 31.25 5.84 -11.26
CA PHE A 22 31.81 4.95 -10.26
C PHE A 22 33.18 4.43 -10.69
N ILE A 23 34.00 4.07 -9.73
CA ILE A 23 35.40 3.67 -9.94
C ILE A 23 35.54 2.18 -9.63
N THR A 24 36.24 1.48 -10.50
CA THR A 24 36.60 0.06 -10.32
C THR A 24 38.10 -0.12 -10.52
N LYS A 25 38.59 -1.35 -10.30
CA LYS A 25 39.99 -1.70 -10.62
C LYS A 25 40.32 -1.58 -12.11
N ARG A 26 39.30 -1.51 -12.98
CA ARG A 26 39.46 -1.39 -14.45
C ARG A 26 39.32 0.04 -14.96
N GLY A 27 39.05 1.01 -14.07
CA GLY A 27 38.89 2.40 -14.43
C GLY A 27 37.60 3.02 -13.92
N SER A 28 37.31 4.22 -14.43
CA SER A 28 36.13 4.99 -14.12
C SER A 28 35.06 4.75 -15.18
N PHE A 29 33.84 4.51 -14.75
CA PHE A 29 32.67 4.23 -15.61
C PHE A 29 31.50 5.11 -15.19
N GLN A 30 30.59 5.36 -16.12
CA GLN A 30 29.32 6.03 -15.87
C GLN A 30 28.18 5.26 -16.51
N PHE A 31 26.95 5.49 -16.07
CA PHE A 31 25.78 4.90 -16.69
C PHE A 31 25.27 5.77 -17.85
N ASP A 32 24.86 5.13 -18.94
CA ASP A 32 24.14 5.76 -20.05
C ASP A 32 22.62 5.68 -19.86
N VAL A 33 22.19 4.85 -18.89
CA VAL A 33 20.79 4.63 -18.52
C VAL A 33 20.58 4.93 -17.05
N LEU A 34 19.33 5.15 -16.64
CA LEU A 34 18.96 5.45 -15.27
C LEU A 34 19.34 4.29 -14.32
N PRO A 35 20.35 4.44 -13.42
CA PRO A 35 20.73 3.38 -12.51
C PRO A 35 19.82 3.32 -11.29
N PHE A 36 19.86 2.18 -10.61
CA PHE A 36 19.28 2.06 -9.26
C PHE A 36 20.03 2.93 -8.25
N GLY A 37 19.32 3.39 -7.22
CA GLY A 37 19.92 4.15 -6.11
C GLY A 37 19.88 5.66 -6.27
N LEU A 38 19.50 6.21 -7.40
CA LEU A 38 19.25 7.65 -7.54
C LEU A 38 17.91 8.02 -6.88
N CYS A 39 17.94 9.07 -6.07
CA CYS A 39 16.76 9.55 -5.31
C CYS A 39 15.56 9.85 -6.22
N ASN A 40 15.79 10.42 -7.40
CA ASN A 40 14.74 10.82 -8.32
C ASN A 40 14.35 9.72 -9.34
N ALA A 41 15.04 8.57 -9.35
CA ALA A 41 14.77 7.51 -10.33
C ALA A 41 13.31 6.98 -10.26
N PRO A 42 12.77 6.66 -9.07
CA PRO A 42 11.39 6.20 -8.95
C PRO A 42 10.37 7.19 -9.52
N GLY A 43 10.48 8.47 -9.13
CA GLY A 43 9.56 9.51 -9.60
C GLY A 43 9.70 9.83 -11.08
N THR A 44 10.90 9.71 -11.65
CA THR A 44 11.13 9.87 -13.11
C THR A 44 10.51 8.72 -13.87
N PHE A 45 10.67 7.50 -13.37
CA PHE A 45 10.14 6.31 -13.99
C PHE A 45 8.61 6.25 -13.93
N GLN A 46 8.03 6.59 -12.77
CA GLN A 46 6.57 6.70 -12.63
C GLN A 46 5.99 7.69 -13.64
N ARG A 47 6.57 8.88 -13.76
CA ARG A 47 6.14 9.87 -14.75
C ARG A 47 6.21 9.37 -16.20
N LEU A 48 7.25 8.60 -16.53
CA LEU A 48 7.34 7.99 -17.85
C LEU A 48 6.16 7.04 -18.10
N LEU A 49 5.85 6.18 -17.15
CA LEU A 49 4.73 5.25 -17.28
C LEU A 49 3.38 5.95 -17.29
N ASP A 50 3.19 7.00 -16.50
CA ASP A 50 1.99 7.83 -16.52
C ASP A 50 1.75 8.47 -17.90
N LEU A 51 2.83 8.89 -18.57
CA LEU A 51 2.78 9.42 -19.95
C LEU A 51 2.49 8.33 -20.96
N VAL A 52 3.17 7.20 -20.88
CA VAL A 52 3.00 6.07 -21.83
C VAL A 52 1.59 5.50 -21.74
N LEU A 53 1.03 5.40 -20.55
CA LEU A 53 -0.27 4.83 -20.27
C LEU A 53 -1.36 5.91 -20.02
N ALA A 54 -1.11 7.14 -20.47
CA ALA A 54 -2.08 8.21 -20.37
C ALA A 54 -3.42 7.83 -21.04
N GLY A 55 -4.53 8.06 -20.31
CA GLY A 55 -5.89 7.67 -20.71
C GLY A 55 -6.23 6.20 -20.51
N MET A 56 -5.33 5.41 -19.89
CA MET A 56 -5.58 4.02 -19.48
C MET A 56 -5.53 3.84 -17.96
N ASN A 57 -4.78 4.70 -17.28
CA ASN A 57 -4.60 4.60 -15.83
C ASN A 57 -5.92 4.89 -15.12
N TYR A 58 -6.26 4.08 -14.13
CA TYR A 58 -7.51 4.00 -13.34
C TYR A 58 -8.71 3.36 -14.06
N ASP A 59 -8.82 3.43 -15.40
CA ASP A 59 -9.94 2.84 -16.14
C ASP A 59 -9.65 1.42 -16.67
N VAL A 60 -8.41 1.20 -17.08
CA VAL A 60 -7.96 -0.05 -17.73
C VAL A 60 -6.89 -0.76 -16.92
N CYS A 61 -6.00 0.00 -16.31
CA CYS A 61 -4.89 -0.51 -15.52
C CYS A 61 -4.57 0.40 -14.34
N LEU A 62 -3.83 -0.14 -13.37
CA LEU A 62 -3.13 0.66 -12.36
C LEU A 62 -1.64 0.43 -12.51
N VAL A 63 -0.88 1.49 -12.32
CA VAL A 63 0.57 1.49 -12.49
C VAL A 63 1.23 2.04 -11.23
N TYR A 64 2.17 1.29 -10.71
CA TYR A 64 3.01 1.74 -9.61
C TYR A 64 4.45 1.30 -9.85
N LEU A 65 5.32 2.24 -10.23
CA LEU A 65 6.69 1.96 -10.65
C LEU A 65 6.76 0.85 -11.70
N ASP A 66 7.40 -0.28 -11.38
CA ASP A 66 7.61 -1.41 -12.31
C ASP A 66 6.37 -2.33 -12.43
N ASP A 67 5.39 -2.20 -11.53
CA ASP A 67 4.23 -3.07 -11.44
C ASP A 67 3.02 -2.49 -12.18
N ILE A 68 2.46 -3.26 -13.11
CA ILE A 68 1.24 -2.91 -13.85
C ILE A 68 0.21 -4.01 -13.63
N ILE A 69 -0.98 -3.65 -13.16
CA ILE A 69 -2.14 -4.54 -13.11
C ILE A 69 -3.19 -4.08 -14.11
N ILE A 70 -3.78 -5.03 -14.84
CA ILE A 70 -4.93 -4.82 -15.74
C ILE A 70 -6.12 -5.56 -15.15
N PHE A 71 -7.28 -4.94 -15.21
CA PHE A 71 -8.54 -5.50 -14.75
C PHE A 71 -9.64 -5.27 -15.79
N SER A 72 -10.65 -6.11 -15.76
CA SER A 72 -11.80 -6.05 -16.67
C SER A 72 -12.98 -6.85 -16.10
N LYS A 73 -14.20 -6.57 -16.56
CA LYS A 73 -15.40 -7.29 -16.12
C LYS A 73 -15.54 -8.67 -16.79
N ASP A 74 -15.01 -8.83 -17.99
CA ASP A 74 -15.12 -10.04 -18.80
C ASP A 74 -13.82 -10.32 -19.57
N ILE A 75 -13.72 -11.53 -20.14
CA ILE A 75 -12.52 -12.00 -20.81
C ILE A 75 -12.30 -11.30 -22.17
N GLU A 76 -13.36 -10.93 -22.87
CA GLU A 76 -13.27 -10.29 -24.18
C GLU A 76 -12.72 -8.87 -24.05
N SER A 77 -13.29 -8.09 -23.14
CA SER A 77 -12.76 -6.77 -22.81
C SER A 77 -11.34 -6.84 -22.25
N HIS A 78 -10.99 -7.92 -21.54
CA HIS A 78 -9.63 -8.13 -21.04
C HIS A 78 -8.61 -8.26 -22.17
N PHE A 79 -8.91 -9.02 -23.22
CA PHE A 79 -8.02 -9.14 -24.38
C PHE A 79 -7.81 -7.80 -25.09
N VAL A 80 -8.88 -7.02 -25.27
CA VAL A 80 -8.78 -5.68 -25.87
C VAL A 80 -7.88 -4.76 -25.04
N ARG A 81 -8.05 -4.78 -23.70
CA ARG A 81 -7.23 -4.01 -22.77
C ARG A 81 -5.76 -4.44 -22.77
N LEU A 82 -5.50 -5.75 -22.85
CA LEU A 82 -4.14 -6.31 -22.98
C LEU A 82 -3.47 -5.86 -24.29
N GLU A 83 -4.18 -5.93 -25.41
CA GLU A 83 -3.66 -5.48 -26.70
C GLU A 83 -3.30 -3.99 -26.64
N CYS A 84 -4.19 -3.16 -26.11
CA CYS A 84 -3.93 -1.73 -25.91
C CYS A 84 -2.67 -1.49 -25.07
N LEU A 85 -2.50 -2.19 -23.95
CA LEU A 85 -1.31 -2.07 -23.12
C LEU A 85 -0.05 -2.45 -23.91
N PHE A 86 -0.04 -3.60 -24.59
CA PHE A 86 1.12 -4.08 -25.32
C PHE A 86 1.49 -3.15 -26.49
N LEU A 87 0.51 -2.57 -27.17
CA LEU A 87 0.75 -1.57 -28.20
C LEU A 87 1.42 -0.30 -27.64
N ARG A 88 0.93 0.21 -26.51
CA ARG A 88 1.53 1.38 -25.84
C ARG A 88 2.97 1.12 -25.40
N LEU A 89 3.22 -0.01 -24.73
CA LEU A 89 4.57 -0.40 -24.31
C LEU A 89 5.51 -0.58 -25.51
N ARG A 90 5.02 -1.19 -26.59
CA ARG A 90 5.80 -1.36 -27.84
C ARG A 90 6.16 0.00 -28.46
N GLN A 91 5.22 0.92 -28.56
CA GLN A 91 5.46 2.28 -29.07
C GLN A 91 6.50 3.03 -28.23
N ALA A 92 6.43 2.88 -26.91
CA ALA A 92 7.40 3.44 -25.98
C ALA A 92 8.74 2.66 -25.92
N LYS A 93 8.87 1.55 -26.66
CA LYS A 93 10.03 0.62 -26.63
C LYS A 93 10.31 0.02 -25.26
N LEU A 94 9.31 -0.04 -24.38
CA LEU A 94 9.42 -0.66 -23.06
C LEU A 94 9.27 -2.18 -23.17
N LYS A 95 10.07 -2.90 -22.38
CA LYS A 95 10.15 -4.36 -22.39
C LYS A 95 9.64 -4.93 -21.06
N LEU A 96 8.71 -5.86 -21.17
CA LEU A 96 8.25 -6.67 -20.04
C LEU A 96 9.23 -7.81 -19.75
N LYS A 97 9.13 -8.36 -18.54
CA LYS A 97 9.82 -9.59 -18.12
C LYS A 97 8.82 -10.76 -18.11
N PRO A 98 8.73 -11.59 -19.17
CA PRO A 98 7.68 -12.60 -19.30
C PRO A 98 7.59 -13.56 -18.11
N SER A 99 8.74 -13.93 -17.50
CA SER A 99 8.78 -14.84 -16.35
C SER A 99 8.17 -14.28 -15.06
N LYS A 100 7.85 -12.98 -15.03
CA LYS A 100 7.19 -12.28 -13.92
C LYS A 100 5.82 -11.71 -14.32
N CYS A 101 5.34 -12.05 -15.51
CA CYS A 101 4.03 -11.63 -15.97
C CYS A 101 3.02 -12.74 -15.70
N HIS A 102 1.99 -12.43 -14.94
CA HIS A 102 0.86 -13.31 -14.68
C HIS A 102 -0.31 -12.82 -15.52
N ILE A 103 -0.84 -13.67 -16.40
CA ILE A 103 -1.89 -13.31 -17.36
C ILE A 103 -3.13 -14.14 -17.07
N LEU A 104 -4.33 -13.55 -17.16
CA LEU A 104 -5.63 -14.21 -16.97
C LEU A 104 -5.75 -14.92 -15.62
N GLN A 105 -5.23 -14.32 -14.58
CA GLN A 105 -5.37 -14.84 -13.22
C GLN A 105 -6.66 -14.30 -12.57
N LYS A 106 -7.39 -15.17 -11.84
CA LYS A 106 -8.55 -14.75 -11.05
C LYS A 106 -8.17 -13.94 -9.83
N GLN A 107 -6.94 -14.13 -9.35
CA GLN A 107 -6.36 -13.36 -8.25
C GLN A 107 -4.89 -13.10 -8.49
N VAL A 108 -4.40 -11.95 -8.08
CA VAL A 108 -3.00 -11.54 -8.25
C VAL A 108 -2.49 -10.84 -7.00
N LEU A 109 -1.21 -11.08 -6.69
CA LEU A 109 -0.50 -10.28 -5.72
C LEU A 109 -0.08 -8.95 -6.37
N PHE A 110 -0.56 -7.84 -5.85
CA PHE A 110 -0.22 -6.50 -6.31
C PHE A 110 0.03 -5.59 -5.10
N LEU A 111 1.22 -5.00 -5.06
CA LEU A 111 1.64 -4.11 -3.97
C LEU A 111 1.36 -4.70 -2.58
N GLY A 112 1.72 -5.98 -2.36
CA GLY A 112 1.54 -6.65 -1.07
C GLY A 112 0.08 -6.92 -0.67
N HIS A 113 -0.85 -6.89 -1.61
CA HIS A 113 -2.26 -7.26 -1.41
C HIS A 113 -2.68 -8.31 -2.44
N ILE A 114 -3.54 -9.22 -2.05
CA ILE A 114 -4.23 -10.09 -3.00
C ILE A 114 -5.44 -9.34 -3.53
N VAL A 115 -5.48 -9.15 -4.85
CA VAL A 115 -6.58 -8.54 -5.59
C VAL A 115 -7.34 -9.66 -6.28
N SER A 116 -8.64 -9.78 -6.04
CA SER A 116 -9.53 -10.79 -6.61
C SER A 116 -10.89 -10.19 -6.98
N GLU A 117 -11.80 -11.01 -7.49
CA GLU A 117 -13.19 -10.63 -7.74
C GLU A 117 -13.92 -10.27 -6.44
N ASP A 118 -13.63 -10.99 -5.35
CA ASP A 118 -14.26 -10.76 -4.04
C ASP A 118 -13.82 -9.47 -3.36
N GLY A 119 -12.72 -8.88 -3.80
CA GLY A 119 -12.14 -7.68 -3.23
C GLY A 119 -10.63 -7.76 -3.02
N ILE A 120 -10.16 -7.03 -2.01
CA ILE A 120 -8.75 -6.93 -1.66
C ILE A 120 -8.49 -7.53 -0.27
N SER A 121 -7.46 -8.36 -0.15
CA SER A 121 -7.03 -8.96 1.12
C SER A 121 -5.55 -8.79 1.36
N THR A 122 -5.12 -9.12 2.56
CA THR A 122 -3.71 -9.07 2.95
C THR A 122 -2.90 -10.18 2.25
N ASP A 123 -1.61 -9.94 2.03
CA ASP A 123 -0.66 -10.94 1.52
C ASP A 123 -0.48 -12.07 2.55
N PRO A 124 -0.79 -13.34 2.21
CA PRO A 124 -0.67 -14.48 3.12
C PRO A 124 0.74 -14.66 3.71
N ASP A 125 1.79 -14.41 2.93
CA ASP A 125 3.18 -14.53 3.39
C ASP A 125 3.49 -13.48 4.46
N LYS A 126 2.93 -12.26 4.32
CA LYS A 126 3.06 -11.20 5.31
C LYS A 126 2.26 -11.50 6.57
N VAL A 127 1.06 -12.05 6.42
CA VAL A 127 0.22 -12.49 7.55
C VAL A 127 0.92 -13.59 8.33
N GLU A 128 1.50 -14.59 7.68
CA GLU A 128 2.24 -15.66 8.35
C GLU A 128 3.48 -15.11 9.08
N ALA A 129 4.19 -14.15 8.48
CA ALA A 129 5.29 -13.47 9.15
C ALA A 129 4.80 -12.71 10.42
N VAL A 130 3.62 -12.09 10.38
CA VAL A 130 3.01 -11.44 11.55
C VAL A 130 2.65 -12.49 12.61
N ARG A 131 2.05 -13.61 12.22
CA ARG A 131 1.69 -14.71 13.14
C ARG A 131 2.90 -15.21 13.91
N GLY A 132 4.03 -15.44 13.23
CA GLY A 132 5.29 -15.86 13.82
C GLY A 132 6.13 -14.77 14.49
N TRP A 133 5.66 -13.49 14.51
CA TRP A 133 6.49 -12.39 15.00
C TRP A 133 6.81 -12.53 16.47
N PRO A 134 8.10 -12.46 16.86
CA PRO A 134 8.50 -12.54 18.27
C PRO A 134 8.14 -11.26 19.03
N ILE A 135 8.00 -11.37 20.34
CA ILE A 135 7.79 -10.20 21.20
C ILE A 135 8.96 -9.24 21.04
N PRO A 136 8.70 -7.95 20.72
CA PRO A 136 9.72 -6.93 20.58
C PRO A 136 10.57 -6.74 21.84
N LYS A 137 11.90 -6.74 21.66
CA LYS A 137 12.87 -6.58 22.75
C LYS A 137 13.55 -5.21 22.75
N CYS A 138 13.40 -4.45 21.70
CA CYS A 138 13.98 -3.13 21.57
C CYS A 138 13.12 -2.21 20.67
N LEU A 139 13.44 -0.93 20.68
CA LEU A 139 12.73 0.09 19.90
C LEU A 139 12.71 -0.20 18.39
N LYS A 140 13.78 -0.80 17.85
CA LYS A 140 13.87 -1.18 16.44
C LYS A 140 12.82 -2.24 16.09
N ASP A 141 12.66 -3.24 16.95
CA ASP A 141 11.69 -4.32 16.74
C ASP A 141 10.26 -3.77 16.75
N VAL A 142 9.95 -2.89 17.71
CA VAL A 142 8.64 -2.22 17.77
C VAL A 142 8.36 -1.44 16.49
N ARG A 143 9.33 -0.64 16.01
CA ARG A 143 9.16 0.12 14.76
C ARG A 143 8.95 -0.77 13.55
N SER A 144 9.65 -1.89 13.48
CA SER A 144 9.48 -2.86 12.37
C SER A 144 8.10 -3.50 12.39
N PHE A 145 7.65 -3.95 13.57
CA PHE A 145 6.32 -4.55 13.73
C PHE A 145 5.20 -3.55 13.43
N VAL A 146 5.22 -2.38 14.08
CA VAL A 146 4.21 -1.34 13.89
C VAL A 146 4.23 -0.82 12.45
N GLY A 147 5.39 -0.75 11.81
CA GLY A 147 5.52 -0.37 10.40
C GLY A 147 4.77 -1.34 9.48
N LEU A 148 4.93 -2.65 9.70
CA LEU A 148 4.19 -3.66 8.93
C LEU A 148 2.68 -3.60 9.23
N CYS A 149 2.30 -3.52 10.50
CA CYS A 149 0.88 -3.40 10.88
C CYS A 149 0.23 -2.14 10.30
N SER A 150 0.95 -1.01 10.29
CA SER A 150 0.47 0.25 9.72
C SER A 150 0.23 0.18 8.22
N TYR A 151 0.96 -0.66 7.50
CA TYR A 151 0.73 -0.89 6.08
C TYR A 151 -0.65 -1.50 5.82
N TYR A 152 -1.07 -2.41 6.69
CA TYR A 152 -2.36 -3.10 6.62
C TYR A 152 -3.44 -2.47 7.53
N ARG A 153 -3.25 -1.25 8.00
CA ARG A 153 -4.17 -0.60 8.95
C ARG A 153 -5.62 -0.49 8.47
N ARG A 154 -5.82 -0.44 7.15
CA ARG A 154 -7.16 -0.39 6.54
C ARG A 154 -8.01 -1.65 6.75
N TYR A 155 -7.39 -2.76 7.19
CA TYR A 155 -8.04 -4.01 7.53
C TYR A 155 -8.33 -4.15 9.03
N VAL A 156 -7.89 -3.20 9.84
CA VAL A 156 -7.95 -3.28 11.30
C VAL A 156 -8.85 -2.15 11.83
N PRO A 157 -10.02 -2.49 12.42
CA PRO A 157 -10.82 -1.51 13.12
C PRO A 157 -9.97 -0.86 14.22
N ASP A 158 -10.14 0.43 14.43
CA ASP A 158 -9.51 1.20 15.52
C ASP A 158 -7.99 1.04 15.65
N PHE A 159 -7.31 0.79 14.54
CA PHE A 159 -5.87 0.55 14.50
C PHE A 159 -5.08 1.55 15.34
N ALA A 160 -5.41 2.84 15.26
CA ALA A 160 -4.67 3.89 15.96
C ALA A 160 -4.78 3.79 17.47
N LEU A 161 -5.96 3.40 17.97
CA LEU A 161 -6.22 3.19 19.40
C LEU A 161 -5.49 1.94 19.90
N ILE A 162 -5.61 0.82 19.17
CA ILE A 162 -4.93 -0.44 19.51
C ILE A 162 -3.41 -0.26 19.51
N ALA A 163 -2.86 0.45 18.52
CA ALA A 163 -1.42 0.63 18.36
C ALA A 163 -0.82 1.72 19.28
N GLU A 164 -1.62 2.52 20.01
CA GLU A 164 -1.15 3.64 20.84
C GLU A 164 -0.04 3.24 21.84
N PRO A 165 -0.16 2.16 22.61
CA PRO A 165 0.89 1.77 23.56
C PRO A 165 2.23 1.50 22.89
N LEU A 166 2.22 0.88 21.69
CA LEU A 166 3.41 0.61 20.91
C LEU A 166 4.00 1.89 20.30
N HIS A 167 3.14 2.77 19.79
CA HIS A 167 3.56 4.08 19.29
C HIS A 167 4.17 4.95 20.38
N ARG A 168 3.66 4.88 21.62
CA ARG A 168 4.19 5.58 22.78
C ARG A 168 5.66 5.23 23.00
N LEU A 169 6.03 3.94 22.89
CA LEU A 169 7.42 3.50 23.01
C LEU A 169 8.34 4.12 21.94
N THR A 170 7.81 4.51 20.78
CA THR A 170 8.62 5.06 19.69
C THR A 170 8.88 6.55 19.80
N LYS A 171 8.29 7.25 20.79
CA LYS A 171 8.47 8.68 21.00
C LYS A 171 9.91 9.00 21.45
N LYS A 172 10.38 10.21 21.12
CA LYS A 172 11.73 10.68 21.48
C LYS A 172 11.87 10.70 23.02
N ASN A 173 13.02 10.25 23.51
CA ASN A 173 13.39 10.21 24.93
C ASN A 173 12.53 9.28 25.80
N GLN A 174 11.74 8.37 25.22
CA GLN A 174 10.99 7.38 25.96
C GLN A 174 11.90 6.19 26.30
N LYS A 175 11.91 5.75 27.56
CA LYS A 175 12.56 4.49 27.95
C LYS A 175 11.76 3.32 27.37
N PHE A 176 12.47 2.31 26.88
CA PHE A 176 11.84 1.08 26.45
C PHE A 176 11.38 0.27 27.68
N VAL A 177 10.07 0.23 27.91
CA VAL A 177 9.45 -0.59 28.95
C VAL A 177 8.28 -1.33 28.30
N TRP A 178 8.43 -2.63 28.18
CA TRP A 178 7.37 -3.50 27.63
C TRP A 178 6.41 -3.85 28.77
N ASP A 179 5.28 -3.17 28.83
CA ASP A 179 4.23 -3.35 29.81
C ASP A 179 3.08 -4.23 29.27
N GLU A 180 2.09 -4.52 30.13
CA GLU A 180 0.93 -5.31 29.77
C GLU A 180 0.09 -4.68 28.64
N ALA A 181 -0.01 -3.34 28.62
CA ALA A 181 -0.70 -2.63 27.54
C ALA A 181 0.01 -2.81 26.18
N CYS A 182 1.35 -2.82 26.17
CA CYS A 182 2.13 -3.12 24.97
C CYS A 182 1.94 -4.57 24.52
N GLN A 183 1.90 -5.52 25.45
CA GLN A 183 1.66 -6.93 25.16
C GLN A 183 0.26 -7.14 24.57
N SER A 184 -0.76 -6.58 25.19
CA SER A 184 -2.14 -6.64 24.70
C SER A 184 -2.30 -6.03 23.32
N ALA A 185 -1.72 -4.84 23.08
CA ALA A 185 -1.73 -4.19 21.77
C ALA A 185 -1.04 -5.04 20.70
N PHE A 186 0.10 -5.64 21.04
CA PHE A 186 0.84 -6.54 20.15
C PHE A 186 0.02 -7.77 19.74
N GLU A 187 -0.61 -8.45 20.71
CA GLU A 187 -1.43 -9.63 20.45
C GLU A 187 -2.71 -9.29 19.69
N THR A 188 -3.35 -8.19 20.03
CA THR A 188 -4.56 -7.73 19.33
C THR A 188 -4.25 -7.43 17.86
N LEU A 189 -3.18 -6.70 17.56
CA LEU A 189 -2.76 -6.42 16.17
C LEU A 189 -2.43 -7.70 15.41
N LYS A 190 -1.74 -8.66 16.05
CA LYS A 190 -1.49 -9.98 15.44
C LYS A 190 -2.79 -10.67 15.07
N ASN A 191 -3.73 -10.74 16.00
CA ASN A 191 -5.02 -11.38 15.79
C ASN A 191 -5.84 -10.70 14.69
N CYS A 192 -5.92 -9.36 14.69
CA CYS A 192 -6.63 -8.60 13.67
C CYS A 192 -6.06 -8.86 12.26
N LEU A 193 -4.74 -8.90 12.11
CA LEU A 193 -4.11 -9.11 10.81
C LEU A 193 -4.18 -10.56 10.35
N THR A 194 -4.09 -11.53 11.27
CA THR A 194 -4.21 -12.96 10.91
C THR A 194 -5.62 -13.38 10.56
N ASN A 195 -6.62 -12.62 11.01
CA ASN A 195 -8.06 -12.83 10.72
C ASN A 195 -8.66 -11.64 9.96
N SER A 196 -7.84 -10.95 9.16
CA SER A 196 -8.29 -9.77 8.44
C SER A 196 -9.41 -10.10 7.44
N PRO A 197 -10.44 -9.24 7.33
CA PRO A 197 -11.51 -9.43 6.36
C PRO A 197 -11.00 -9.18 4.92
N ILE A 198 -11.75 -9.69 3.94
CA ILE A 198 -11.65 -9.21 2.56
C ILE A 198 -12.39 -7.87 2.51
N LEU A 199 -11.72 -6.83 2.03
CA LEU A 199 -12.31 -5.52 1.82
C LEU A 199 -12.88 -5.44 0.41
N ALA A 200 -14.14 -5.01 0.30
CA ALA A 200 -14.81 -4.90 -0.98
C ALA A 200 -14.26 -3.71 -1.81
N PHE A 201 -14.35 -3.83 -3.13
CA PHE A 201 -14.18 -2.67 -4.00
C PHE A 201 -15.46 -1.83 -4.02
N PRO A 202 -15.36 -0.50 -4.05
CA PRO A 202 -16.52 0.33 -4.28
C PRO A 202 -17.11 0.07 -5.67
N THR A 203 -18.43 0.09 -5.76
CA THR A 203 -19.20 -0.04 -7.01
C THR A 203 -19.93 1.27 -7.31
N ASP A 204 -20.34 1.44 -8.57
CA ASP A 204 -21.09 2.63 -8.99
C ASP A 204 -22.53 2.61 -8.44
N GLU A 205 -23.02 1.44 -8.02
CA GLU A 205 -24.36 1.23 -7.47
C GLU A 205 -24.29 0.91 -5.99
N GLY A 206 -25.38 1.21 -5.26
CA GLY A 206 -25.46 0.98 -3.83
C GLY A 206 -25.09 2.20 -2.99
N ARG A 207 -25.60 2.21 -1.77
CA ARG A 207 -25.43 3.33 -0.84
C ARG A 207 -24.15 3.15 -0.03
N PHE A 208 -23.32 4.19 0.04
CA PHE A 208 -22.23 4.25 0.99
C PHE A 208 -22.75 4.52 2.41
N ILE A 209 -22.18 3.81 3.36
CA ILE A 209 -22.45 3.93 4.79
C ILE A 209 -21.12 4.32 5.45
N LEU A 210 -21.14 5.40 6.21
CA LEU A 210 -19.98 5.84 6.99
C LEU A 210 -20.37 5.81 8.47
N ASP A 211 -19.87 4.83 9.19
CA ASP A 211 -19.98 4.74 10.63
C ASP A 211 -18.77 5.37 11.28
N THR A 212 -19.01 6.29 12.21
CA THR A 212 -17.93 6.97 12.92
C THR A 212 -18.16 6.89 14.41
N ASP A 213 -17.05 6.74 15.14
CA ASP A 213 -17.02 6.72 16.59
C ASP A 213 -15.88 7.57 17.14
N ALA A 214 -16.11 8.26 18.25
CA ALA A 214 -15.12 9.12 18.89
C ALA A 214 -14.97 8.83 20.37
N SER A 215 -13.78 8.40 20.78
CA SER A 215 -13.39 8.25 22.17
C SER A 215 -12.67 9.49 22.71
N ASP A 216 -12.28 9.46 23.98
CA ASP A 216 -11.44 10.51 24.58
C ASP A 216 -10.04 10.60 23.95
N THR A 217 -9.56 9.55 23.31
CA THR A 217 -8.19 9.43 22.83
C THR A 217 -8.06 9.33 21.33
N GLY A 218 -9.11 8.94 20.63
CA GLY A 218 -9.04 8.75 19.18
C GLY A 218 -10.39 8.66 18.51
N ILE A 219 -10.35 8.62 17.20
CA ILE A 219 -11.48 8.57 16.31
C ILE A 219 -11.34 7.33 15.44
N GLY A 220 -12.43 6.57 15.31
CA GLY A 220 -12.58 5.44 14.40
C GLY A 220 -13.62 5.73 13.33
N ALA A 221 -13.47 5.11 12.18
CA ALA A 221 -14.46 5.13 11.11
C ALA A 221 -14.42 3.84 10.31
N VAL A 222 -15.58 3.42 9.84
CA VAL A 222 -15.76 2.30 8.92
C VAL A 222 -16.52 2.84 7.70
N LEU A 223 -15.93 2.68 6.53
CA LEU A 223 -16.61 2.94 5.28
C LEU A 223 -17.07 1.62 4.70
N SER A 224 -18.37 1.48 4.53
CA SER A 224 -19.04 0.32 3.93
C SER A 224 -19.88 0.74 2.73
N GLN A 225 -20.29 -0.21 1.94
CA GLN A 225 -21.25 -0.02 0.85
C GLN A 225 -22.24 -1.18 0.82
N GLU A 226 -23.49 -0.86 0.58
CA GLU A 226 -24.54 -1.83 0.35
C GLU A 226 -24.39 -2.42 -1.06
N GLN A 227 -24.02 -3.70 -1.15
CA GLN A 227 -23.75 -4.40 -2.40
C GLN A 227 -24.52 -5.73 -2.37
N ASP A 228 -25.34 -6.00 -3.40
CA ASP A 228 -26.15 -7.23 -3.50
C ASP A 228 -27.05 -7.51 -2.28
N GLY A 229 -27.49 -6.44 -1.60
CA GLY A 229 -28.33 -6.53 -0.40
C GLY A 229 -27.59 -6.81 0.91
N GLU A 230 -26.25 -6.83 0.87
CA GLU A 230 -25.39 -6.99 2.04
C GLU A 230 -24.49 -5.76 2.23
N GLU A 231 -24.22 -5.42 3.47
CA GLU A 231 -23.25 -4.39 3.79
C GLU A 231 -21.83 -4.95 3.72
N ARG A 232 -21.02 -4.41 2.81
CA ARG A 232 -19.62 -4.82 2.61
C ARG A 232 -18.65 -3.71 3.01
N VAL A 233 -17.69 -4.05 3.83
CA VAL A 233 -16.67 -3.09 4.29
C VAL A 233 -15.68 -2.80 3.17
N ILE A 234 -15.44 -1.51 2.92
CA ILE A 234 -14.44 -1.01 1.97
C ILE A 234 -13.12 -0.68 2.66
N LEU A 235 -13.19 -0.02 3.83
CA LEU A 235 -11.99 0.25 4.62
C LEU A 235 -12.33 0.63 6.06
N TYR A 236 -11.36 0.39 6.95
CA TYR A 236 -11.30 0.96 8.28
C TYR A 236 -10.35 2.15 8.31
N ALA A 237 -10.72 3.19 9.04
CA ALA A 237 -9.88 4.34 9.28
C ALA A 237 -9.85 4.68 10.78
N SER A 238 -8.72 5.16 11.27
CA SER A 238 -8.63 5.62 12.67
C SER A 238 -7.46 6.57 12.83
N ARG A 239 -7.57 7.49 13.79
CA ARG A 239 -6.47 8.34 14.23
C ARG A 239 -6.57 8.67 15.70
N LEU A 240 -5.44 8.97 16.32
CA LEU A 240 -5.45 9.51 17.68
C LEU A 240 -5.82 10.99 17.66
N CYS A 241 -6.55 11.40 18.70
CA CYS A 241 -6.81 12.82 18.94
C CYS A 241 -5.52 13.55 19.34
N SER A 242 -5.34 14.74 18.79
CA SER A 242 -4.32 15.69 19.27
C SER A 242 -4.61 16.12 20.71
N GLN A 243 -3.63 16.72 21.38
CA GLN A 243 -3.79 17.20 22.75
C GLN A 243 -4.94 18.22 22.88
N ALA A 244 -5.15 19.05 21.87
CA ALA A 244 -6.25 20.01 21.84
C ALA A 244 -7.62 19.33 21.67
N GLU A 245 -7.73 18.35 20.79
CA GLU A 245 -8.95 17.59 20.52
C GLU A 245 -9.41 16.75 21.71
N ARG A 246 -8.49 16.23 22.50
CA ARG A 246 -8.81 15.48 23.74
C ARG A 246 -9.58 16.33 24.75
N ASN A 247 -9.41 17.64 24.70
CA ASN A 247 -10.12 18.58 25.57
C ASN A 247 -11.47 19.04 24.99
N TYR A 248 -11.88 18.52 23.82
CA TYR A 248 -13.19 18.86 23.27
C TYR A 248 -14.30 18.15 24.04
N HIS A 249 -15.45 18.84 24.12
CA HIS A 249 -16.67 18.21 24.60
C HIS A 249 -17.07 17.03 23.70
N VAL A 250 -17.72 16.01 24.24
CA VAL A 250 -18.11 14.77 23.54
C VAL A 250 -18.77 15.08 22.19
N MET A 251 -19.79 15.94 22.15
CA MET A 251 -20.48 16.30 20.89
C MET A 251 -19.55 16.88 19.82
N ARG A 252 -18.51 17.62 20.23
CA ARG A 252 -17.55 18.18 19.27
C ARG A 252 -16.60 17.12 18.74
N ARG A 253 -16.29 16.10 19.54
CA ARG A 253 -15.48 14.94 19.10
C ARG A 253 -16.26 14.05 18.14
N GLU A 254 -17.56 13.83 18.41
CA GLU A 254 -18.46 13.11 17.49
C GLU A 254 -18.56 13.82 16.14
N LEU A 255 -18.75 15.14 16.12
CA LEU A 255 -18.71 15.91 14.87
C LEU A 255 -17.36 15.83 14.17
N LEU A 256 -16.27 15.82 14.93
CA LEU A 256 -14.91 15.70 14.38
C LEU A 256 -14.67 14.34 13.71
N SER A 257 -15.35 13.28 14.17
CA SER A 257 -15.23 11.94 13.57
C SER A 257 -15.90 11.84 12.19
N ALA A 258 -16.90 12.71 11.95
CA ALA A 258 -17.62 12.76 10.67
C ALA A 258 -16.97 13.69 9.61
N VAL A 259 -15.89 14.43 9.99
CA VAL A 259 -15.16 15.37 9.10
C VAL A 259 -13.79 14.82 8.73
#